data_75f9ebc09328680f1786049d8f0c310d
#
_entry.id   75f9ebc09328680f1786049d8f0c310d
#
_cell.length_a   1.000
_cell.length_b   1.000
_cell.length_c   1.000
_cell.angle_alpha   90.00
_cell.angle_beta   90.00
_cell.angle_gamma   90.00
#
_symmetry.space_group_name_H-M   'P 1'
#
loop_
_entity.id
_entity.type
_entity.pdbx_description
1 polymer ?
#
loop_
_entity_poly.entity_id
_entity_poly.type
_entity_poly.pdbx_seq_one_letter_code
_entity_poly.pdbx_strand_id
1 'polypeptide(L)'
;MTEEVPVLVVGGGGAGLTASMLLARMGVEHLLINARAETSDLPKAHVLNQRAMEILEDVGAAEEIARRGTPAQNMAATAFYAGFAGPSDEYGRRLARLECWGAGGADENWRAASPWTQQNLPQIRLEPILRGRAEELSP
;
A
#
# COMPACT_ATOMS: atom_id res chain seq x y z
N MET A 1 36.48 -2.68 0.45
CA MET A 1 36.05 -3.91 1.14
C MET A 1 34.86 -4.45 0.37
N THR A 2 34.82 -5.73 0.06
CA THR A 2 33.69 -6.39 -0.58
C THR A 2 32.85 -7.00 0.55
N GLU A 3 31.57 -6.71 0.58
CA GLU A 3 30.64 -7.32 1.52
C GLU A 3 29.94 -8.47 0.80
N GLU A 4 29.91 -9.64 1.42
CA GLU A 4 29.26 -10.82 0.87
C GLU A 4 28.05 -11.14 1.75
N VAL A 5 26.87 -11.20 1.15
CA VAL A 5 25.62 -11.54 1.83
C VAL A 5 24.85 -12.60 1.03
N PRO A 6 24.09 -13.49 1.69
CA PRO A 6 23.30 -14.50 1.01
C PRO A 6 22.25 -13.92 0.06
N VAL A 7 21.64 -12.79 0.41
CA VAL A 7 20.60 -12.14 -0.37
C VAL A 7 20.86 -10.64 -0.48
N LEU A 8 20.84 -10.13 -1.71
CA LEU A 8 20.90 -8.70 -1.99
C LEU A 8 19.53 -8.24 -2.51
N VAL A 9 18.89 -7.33 -1.78
CA VAL A 9 17.64 -6.66 -2.19
C VAL A 9 18.01 -5.32 -2.83
N VAL A 10 17.67 -5.14 -4.09
CA VAL A 10 17.96 -3.91 -4.83
C VAL A 10 16.69 -3.09 -5.02
N GLY A 11 16.59 -1.97 -4.33
CA GLY A 11 15.46 -1.05 -4.36
C GLY A 11 14.70 -0.98 -3.03
N GLY A 12 14.67 0.21 -2.43
CA GLY A 12 14.02 0.50 -1.14
C GLY A 12 12.58 1.03 -1.28
N GLY A 13 11.85 0.61 -2.31
CA GLY A 13 10.41 0.88 -2.42
C GLY A 13 9.57 -0.14 -1.63
N GLY A 14 8.24 -0.04 -1.75
CA GLY A 14 7.31 -0.89 -0.99
C GLY A 14 7.61 -2.39 -1.09
N ALA A 15 7.92 -2.90 -2.28
CA ALA A 15 8.24 -4.31 -2.49
C ALA A 15 9.58 -4.72 -1.82
N GLY A 16 10.63 -3.92 -2.02
CA GLY A 16 11.95 -4.23 -1.45
C GLY A 16 11.97 -4.14 0.07
N LEU A 17 11.34 -3.12 0.64
CA LEU A 17 11.19 -3.00 2.10
C LEU A 17 10.39 -4.18 2.68
N THR A 18 9.30 -4.59 2.03
CA THR A 18 8.52 -5.75 2.48
C THR A 18 9.34 -7.04 2.39
N ALA A 19 10.07 -7.24 1.29
CA ALA A 19 10.95 -8.41 1.14
C ALA A 19 12.04 -8.43 2.22
N SER A 20 12.67 -7.29 2.49
CA SER A 20 13.68 -7.16 3.56
C SER A 20 13.10 -7.53 4.93
N MET A 21 11.92 -7.00 5.28
CA MET A 21 11.26 -7.34 6.54
C MET A 21 10.93 -8.82 6.67
N LEU A 22 10.46 -9.45 5.58
CA LEU A 22 10.17 -10.88 5.57
C LEU A 22 11.44 -11.72 5.72
N LEU A 23 12.53 -11.37 5.04
CA LEU A 23 13.83 -12.04 5.19
C LEU A 23 14.34 -11.92 6.63
N ALA A 24 14.26 -10.73 7.22
CA ALA A 24 14.63 -10.52 8.63
C ALA A 24 13.83 -11.42 9.57
N ARG A 25 12.52 -11.52 9.38
CA ARG A 25 11.68 -12.43 10.18
C ARG A 25 11.99 -13.90 10.02
N MET A 26 12.44 -14.30 8.84
CA MET A 26 12.89 -15.67 8.56
C MET A 26 14.31 -15.93 9.06
N GLY A 27 14.99 -14.94 9.64
CA GLY A 27 16.38 -15.05 10.06
C GLY A 27 17.38 -15.17 8.91
N VAL A 28 17.00 -14.71 7.72
CA VAL A 28 17.86 -14.71 6.54
C VAL A 28 18.67 -13.41 6.50
N GLU A 29 19.99 -13.56 6.55
CA GLU A 29 20.91 -12.44 6.39
C GLU A 29 20.78 -11.83 4.99
N HIS A 30 20.63 -10.53 4.92
CA HIS A 30 20.44 -9.84 3.66
C HIS A 30 20.92 -8.38 3.74
N LEU A 31 21.17 -7.80 2.59
CA LEU A 31 21.48 -6.38 2.44
C LEU A 31 20.44 -5.74 1.51
N LEU A 32 19.81 -4.65 1.96
CA LEU A 32 18.97 -3.83 1.11
C LEU A 32 19.74 -2.58 0.69
N ILE A 33 19.86 -2.38 -0.61
CA ILE A 33 20.44 -1.17 -1.18
C ILE A 33 19.42 -0.37 -1.98
N ASN A 34 19.54 0.95 -1.92
CA ASN A 34 18.67 1.85 -2.66
C ASN A 34 19.49 2.97 -3.32
N ALA A 35 19.09 3.39 -4.51
CA ALA A 35 19.75 4.48 -5.22
C ALA A 35 19.55 5.85 -4.55
N ARG A 36 18.54 5.99 -3.68
CA ARG A 36 18.25 7.23 -2.96
C ARG A 36 18.31 6.97 -1.47
N ALA A 37 18.82 7.94 -0.72
CA ALA A 37 18.85 7.88 0.74
C ALA A 37 17.45 7.99 1.37
N GLU A 38 16.52 8.61 0.66
CA GLU A 38 15.18 8.90 1.14
C GLU A 38 14.12 8.04 0.44
N THR A 39 12.95 7.95 1.06
CA THR A 39 11.75 7.34 0.48
C THR A 39 11.16 8.22 -0.62
N SER A 40 10.16 7.70 -1.37
CA SER A 40 9.54 8.46 -2.47
C SER A 40 8.91 9.76 -1.98
N ASP A 41 9.21 10.84 -2.66
CA ASP A 41 8.62 12.18 -2.51
C ASP A 41 7.38 12.39 -3.39
N LEU A 42 7.04 11.42 -4.22
CA LEU A 42 5.93 11.50 -5.16
C LEU A 42 4.75 10.61 -4.70
N PRO A 43 3.51 11.08 -4.84
CA PRO A 43 2.31 10.29 -4.58
C PRO A 43 2.06 9.30 -5.73
N LYS A 44 2.81 8.21 -5.78
CA LYS A 44 2.67 7.12 -6.77
C LYS A 44 1.49 6.21 -6.41
N ALA A 45 1.69 4.88 -6.48
CA ALA A 45 0.69 3.90 -6.08
C ALA A 45 0.10 4.21 -4.69
N HIS A 46 -1.19 3.93 -4.52
CA HIS A 46 -1.88 4.31 -3.27
C HIS A 46 -2.84 3.23 -2.74
N VAL A 47 -3.06 2.14 -3.49
CA VAL A 47 -3.98 1.09 -3.08
C VAL A 47 -3.22 -0.15 -2.66
N LEU A 48 -3.53 -0.63 -1.47
CA LEU A 48 -3.09 -1.90 -0.91
C LEU A 48 -4.31 -2.83 -0.85
N ASN A 49 -4.28 -3.92 -1.59
CA ASN A 49 -5.35 -4.92 -1.53
C ASN A 49 -5.29 -5.73 -0.24
N GLN A 50 -6.33 -6.54 0.03
CA GLN A 50 -6.42 -7.38 1.22
C GLN A 50 -5.18 -8.27 1.39
N ARG A 51 -4.70 -8.91 0.32
CA ARG A 51 -3.51 -9.76 0.39
C ARG A 51 -2.24 -9.00 0.75
N ALA A 52 -2.08 -7.79 0.26
CA ALA A 52 -0.96 -6.95 0.67
C ALA A 52 -1.03 -6.61 2.16
N MET A 53 -2.23 -6.32 2.68
CA MET A 53 -2.42 -6.03 4.10
C MET A 53 -2.14 -7.24 5.00
N GLU A 54 -2.50 -8.46 4.58
CA GLU A 54 -2.14 -9.70 5.29
C GLU A 54 -0.61 -9.88 5.39
N ILE A 55 0.09 -9.67 4.28
CA ILE A 55 1.58 -9.73 4.28
C ILE A 55 2.18 -8.66 5.18
N LEU A 56 1.59 -7.47 5.18
CA LEU A 56 2.05 -6.36 6.01
C LEU A 56 1.70 -6.56 7.50
N GLU A 57 0.66 -7.34 7.81
CA GLU A 57 0.38 -7.81 9.17
C GLU A 57 1.49 -8.74 9.66
N ASP A 58 1.91 -9.69 8.84
CA ASP A 58 3.00 -10.60 9.18
C ASP A 58 4.29 -9.87 9.61
N VAL A 59 4.56 -8.72 9.04
CA VAL A 59 5.73 -7.90 9.41
C VAL A 59 5.41 -6.80 10.44
N GLY A 60 4.16 -6.72 10.91
CA GLY A 60 3.72 -5.79 11.96
C GLY A 60 3.55 -4.34 11.49
N ALA A 61 3.27 -4.11 10.21
CA ALA A 61 3.05 -2.78 9.64
C ALA A 61 1.57 -2.45 9.38
N ALA A 62 0.68 -3.45 9.35
CA ALA A 62 -0.70 -3.30 8.88
C ALA A 62 -1.54 -2.33 9.72
N GLU A 63 -1.44 -2.36 11.05
CA GLU A 63 -2.23 -1.49 11.92
C GLU A 63 -1.91 0.00 11.70
N GLU A 64 -0.64 0.33 11.60
CA GLU A 64 -0.21 1.71 11.37
C GLU A 64 -0.65 2.21 9.98
N ILE A 65 -0.60 1.35 8.98
CA ILE A 65 -1.09 1.63 7.63
C ILE A 65 -2.60 1.85 7.66
N ALA A 66 -3.37 1.00 8.33
CA ALA A 66 -4.82 1.13 8.45
C ALA A 66 -5.21 2.41 9.19
N ARG A 67 -4.49 2.76 10.24
CA ARG A 67 -4.72 4.00 11.02
C ARG A 67 -4.51 5.26 10.19
N ARG A 68 -3.58 5.24 9.23
CA ARG A 68 -3.26 6.39 8.35
C ARG A 68 -3.96 6.36 7.01
N GLY A 69 -4.55 5.25 6.66
CA GLY A 69 -5.24 5.04 5.39
C GLY A 69 -6.56 5.80 5.30
N THR A 70 -7.09 5.86 4.09
CA THR A 70 -8.41 6.43 3.84
C THR A 70 -9.49 5.51 4.45
N PRO A 71 -10.46 6.04 5.19
CA PRO A 71 -11.57 5.24 5.72
C PRO A 71 -12.30 4.48 4.61
N ALA A 72 -12.59 3.18 4.84
CA ALA A 72 -13.13 2.27 3.83
C ALA A 72 -14.43 2.78 3.19
N GLN A 73 -15.31 3.40 3.97
CA GLN A 73 -16.57 3.97 3.48
C GLN A 73 -16.37 5.06 2.42
N ASN A 74 -15.24 5.74 2.41
CA ASN A 74 -14.89 6.76 1.41
C ASN A 74 -14.41 6.13 0.09
N MET A 75 -14.23 4.81 0.04
CA MET A 75 -13.76 4.05 -1.10
C MET A 75 -14.85 3.14 -1.69
N ALA A 76 -16.11 3.33 -1.27
CA ALA A 76 -17.21 2.43 -1.62
C ALA A 76 -17.54 2.36 -3.11
N ALA A 77 -17.18 3.37 -3.90
CA ALA A 77 -17.53 3.42 -5.31
C ALA A 77 -16.55 4.25 -6.14
N THR A 78 -16.45 3.90 -7.42
CA THR A 78 -15.85 4.74 -8.45
C THR A 78 -16.94 5.26 -9.37
N ALA A 79 -16.97 6.57 -9.61
CA ALA A 79 -17.91 7.19 -10.52
C ALA A 79 -17.19 7.82 -11.72
N PHE A 80 -17.80 7.72 -12.87
CA PHE A 80 -17.33 8.26 -14.13
C PHE A 80 -18.24 9.39 -14.56
N TYR A 81 -17.66 10.51 -14.95
CA TYR A 81 -18.38 11.71 -15.37
C TYR A 81 -17.92 12.18 -16.75
N ALA A 82 -18.80 12.84 -17.47
CA ALA A 82 -18.51 13.44 -18.77
C ALA A 82 -17.68 14.74 -18.70
N GLY A 83 -16.84 14.90 -17.68
CA GLY A 83 -16.04 16.07 -17.38
C GLY A 83 -16.55 16.79 -16.13
N PHE A 84 -15.77 17.76 -15.62
CA PHE A 84 -16.15 18.53 -14.42
C PHE A 84 -16.97 19.76 -14.74
N ALA A 85 -16.65 20.45 -15.82
CA ALA A 85 -17.32 21.65 -16.27
C ALA A 85 -17.14 21.84 -17.78
N GLY A 86 -18.08 22.51 -18.44
CA GLY A 86 -18.04 22.80 -19.86
C GLY A 86 -19.30 23.54 -20.33
N PRO A 87 -19.35 23.91 -21.62
CA PRO A 87 -20.39 24.79 -22.17
C PRO A 87 -21.74 24.08 -22.45
N SER A 88 -21.87 22.79 -22.21
CA SER A 88 -23.11 22.03 -22.44
C SER A 88 -23.58 21.29 -21.20
N ASP A 89 -24.86 20.93 -21.16
CA ASP A 89 -25.51 20.16 -20.09
C ASP A 89 -24.95 18.74 -19.93
N GLU A 90 -24.10 18.30 -20.85
CA GLU A 90 -23.42 17.01 -20.76
C GLU A 90 -22.29 16.99 -19.73
N TYR A 91 -21.67 18.14 -19.49
CA TYR A 91 -20.61 18.25 -18.48
C TYR A 91 -21.16 18.09 -17.06
N GLY A 92 -20.42 17.34 -16.25
CA GLY A 92 -20.86 16.97 -14.91
C GLY A 92 -21.89 15.85 -14.87
N ARG A 93 -22.37 15.36 -16.04
CA ARG A 93 -23.27 14.21 -16.10
C ARG A 93 -22.55 12.94 -15.66
N ARG A 94 -23.07 12.26 -14.67
CA ARG A 94 -22.55 10.95 -14.25
C ARG A 94 -22.88 9.90 -15.30
N LEU A 95 -21.86 9.29 -15.90
CA LEU A 95 -21.97 8.24 -16.91
C LEU A 95 -22.17 6.86 -16.27
N ALA A 96 -21.41 6.59 -15.19
CA ALA A 96 -21.50 5.33 -14.47
C ALA A 96 -21.09 5.53 -13.00
N ARG A 97 -21.56 4.62 -12.14
CA ARG A 97 -21.09 4.41 -10.78
C ARG A 97 -20.97 2.91 -10.54
N LEU A 98 -19.79 2.47 -10.17
CA LEU A 98 -19.50 1.09 -9.86
C LEU A 98 -19.16 0.97 -8.38
N GLU A 99 -19.74 0.01 -7.71
CA GLU A 99 -19.31 -0.35 -6.37
C GLU A 99 -17.93 -0.99 -6.43
N CYS A 100 -17.06 -0.59 -5.53
CA CYS A 100 -15.67 -1.00 -5.49
C CYS A 100 -15.26 -1.37 -4.06
N TRP A 101 -14.19 -2.12 -3.96
CA TRP A 101 -13.53 -2.35 -2.68
C TRP A 101 -14.47 -2.94 -1.63
N GLY A 102 -15.29 -3.92 -2.03
CA GLY A 102 -16.29 -4.50 -1.16
C GLY A 102 -17.32 -3.47 -0.68
N ALA A 103 -17.76 -2.58 -1.59
CA ALA A 103 -18.71 -1.50 -1.29
C ALA A 103 -18.30 -0.69 -0.03
N GLY A 104 -17.01 -0.38 0.09
CA GLY A 104 -16.48 0.31 1.27
C GLY A 104 -16.48 -0.54 2.54
N GLY A 105 -16.43 -1.87 2.38
CA GLY A 105 -16.48 -2.84 3.48
C GLY A 105 -17.89 -3.26 3.88
N ALA A 106 -18.91 -2.89 3.11
CA ALA A 106 -20.29 -3.34 3.36
C ALA A 106 -20.58 -4.75 2.83
N ASP A 107 -19.84 -5.21 1.82
CA ASP A 107 -19.99 -6.55 1.25
C ASP A 107 -19.46 -7.62 2.23
N GLU A 108 -20.34 -8.53 2.63
CA GLU A 108 -20.02 -9.58 3.60
C GLU A 108 -19.06 -10.62 3.04
N ASN A 109 -19.17 -10.98 1.76
CA ASN A 109 -18.24 -11.92 1.12
C ASN A 109 -16.83 -11.33 1.05
N TRP A 110 -16.74 -10.03 0.76
CA TRP A 110 -15.46 -9.31 0.76
C TRP A 110 -14.81 -9.32 2.14
N ARG A 111 -15.58 -9.06 3.19
CA ARG A 111 -15.09 -9.10 4.57
C ARG A 111 -14.70 -10.50 5.03
N ALA A 112 -15.43 -11.52 4.58
CA ALA A 112 -15.14 -12.91 4.93
C ALA A 112 -13.89 -13.45 4.23
N ALA A 113 -13.44 -12.82 3.13
CA ALA A 113 -12.29 -13.28 2.35
C ALA A 113 -10.94 -12.97 3.02
N SER A 114 -10.88 -12.05 3.98
CA SER A 114 -9.63 -11.64 4.64
C SER A 114 -9.92 -10.99 6.00
N PRO A 115 -9.03 -11.15 6.99
CA PRO A 115 -9.10 -10.38 8.24
C PRO A 115 -8.88 -8.89 8.03
N TRP A 116 -8.31 -8.50 6.90
CA TRP A 116 -8.03 -7.12 6.55
C TRP A 116 -8.92 -6.60 5.43
N THR A 117 -9.29 -5.34 5.50
CA THR A 117 -9.82 -4.60 4.36
C THR A 117 -8.67 -3.96 3.57
N GLN A 118 -8.89 -3.71 2.27
CA GLN A 118 -7.94 -2.93 1.48
C GLN A 118 -7.73 -1.54 2.10
N GLN A 119 -6.57 -0.95 1.84
CA GLN A 119 -6.23 0.39 2.29
C GLN A 119 -5.87 1.30 1.12
N ASN A 120 -6.16 2.57 1.27
CA ASN A 120 -5.71 3.61 0.36
C ASN A 120 -4.76 4.53 1.13
N LEU A 121 -3.47 4.35 0.90
CA LEU A 121 -2.41 5.14 1.49
C LEU A 121 -1.35 5.43 0.43
N PRO A 122 -1.17 6.69 -0.01
CA PRO A 122 -0.18 7.03 -1.01
C PRO A 122 1.23 6.60 -0.63
N GLN A 123 2.00 6.17 -1.63
CA GLN A 123 3.36 5.65 -1.46
C GLN A 123 4.27 6.57 -0.64
N ILE A 124 4.14 7.88 -0.83
CA ILE A 124 4.86 8.90 -0.03
C ILE A 124 4.62 8.79 1.48
N ARG A 125 3.49 8.22 1.90
CA ARG A 125 3.14 7.98 3.31
C ARG A 125 3.38 6.54 3.73
N LEU A 126 3.28 5.61 2.80
CA LEU A 126 3.48 4.18 3.03
C LEU A 126 4.95 3.85 3.27
N GLU A 127 5.85 4.30 2.37
CA GLU A 127 7.26 3.93 2.44
C GLU A 127 7.96 4.33 3.75
N PRO A 128 7.71 5.51 4.35
CA PRO A 128 8.27 5.83 5.65
C PRO A 128 7.85 4.86 6.77
N ILE A 129 6.62 4.35 6.75
CA ILE A 129 6.14 3.35 7.70
C ILE A 129 6.91 2.04 7.50
N LEU A 130 7.01 1.58 6.26
CA LEU A 130 7.69 0.33 5.93
C LEU A 130 9.19 0.43 6.25
N ARG A 131 9.82 1.58 5.97
CA ARG A 131 11.22 1.80 6.27
C ARG A 131 11.49 1.77 7.78
N GLY A 132 10.72 2.51 8.56
CA GLY A 132 10.85 2.50 10.02
C GLY A 132 10.70 1.08 10.58
N ARG A 133 9.73 0.32 10.07
CA ARG A 133 9.55 -1.06 10.49
C ARG A 133 10.68 -1.99 10.05
N ALA A 134 11.23 -1.80 8.85
CA ALA A 134 12.38 -2.57 8.38
C ALA A 134 13.63 -2.32 9.22
N GLU A 135 13.88 -1.06 9.60
CA GLU A 135 14.99 -0.66 10.48
C GLU A 135 14.85 -1.27 11.90
N GLU A 136 13.62 -1.43 12.41
CA GLU A 136 13.37 -2.11 13.70
C GLU A 136 13.65 -3.62 13.63
N LEU A 137 13.39 -4.27 12.49
CA LEU A 137 13.55 -5.72 12.31
C LEU A 137 14.97 -6.13 11.91
N SER A 138 15.72 -5.23 11.31
CA SER A 138 17.09 -5.43 10.85
C SER A 138 17.93 -4.21 11.26
N PRO A 139 18.34 -4.12 12.50
CA PRO A 139 19.16 -3.01 12.99
C PRO A 139 20.56 -2.97 12.35
#